data_c5137b306ca166bea822c8adb5afdbdc
#
_entry.id   c5137b306ca166bea822c8adb5afdbdc
#
_cell.length_a   1.000
_cell.length_b   1.000
_cell.length_c   1.000
_cell.angle_alpha   90.00
_cell.angle_beta   90.00
_cell.angle_gamma   90.00
#
_symmetry.space_group_name_H-M   'P 1'
#
loop_
_entity.id
_entity.type
_entity.pdbx_description
1 polymer ?
#
loop_
_entity_poly.entity_id
_entity_poly.type
_entity_poly.pdbx_seq_one_letter_code
_entity_poly.pdbx_strand_id
1 'polypeptide(L)'
;MKKLDQRGAAAFEFCIVAMAIFALMFAAFDWGRYAITVQSLRALANAGARAMMVNCYNDAAIGKTISPSTCTADYLTPTEKQAIAPFLYANGLSPTVTTTVVGSALVVTASLPGFQMIFSSLWGTSLNAPSTFTKIPF
;
A
#
# COMPACT_ATOMS: atom_id res chain seq x y z
N MET A 1 -54.76 -22.30 23.34
CA MET A 1 -53.43 -22.38 22.74
C MET A 1 -53.02 -20.97 22.33
N LYS A 2 -52.04 -20.34 23.01
CA LYS A 2 -51.47 -19.05 22.59
C LYS A 2 -50.72 -19.26 21.27
N LYS A 3 -51.19 -18.64 20.19
CA LYS A 3 -50.42 -18.58 18.96
C LYS A 3 -49.09 -17.87 19.25
N LEU A 4 -47.98 -18.58 19.17
CA LEU A 4 -46.67 -18.02 19.28
C LEU A 4 -46.54 -16.97 18.19
N ASP A 5 -46.10 -15.76 18.55
CA ASP A 5 -45.98 -14.63 17.64
C ASP A 5 -44.83 -14.90 16.65
N GLN A 6 -45.17 -15.34 15.45
CA GLN A 6 -44.19 -15.64 14.37
C GLN A 6 -43.42 -14.39 13.88
N ARG A 7 -43.89 -13.19 14.23
CA ARG A 7 -43.21 -11.93 13.86
C ARG A 7 -41.86 -11.78 14.55
N GLY A 8 -41.71 -12.28 15.78
CA GLY A 8 -40.44 -12.27 16.50
C GLY A 8 -39.41 -13.23 15.89
N ALA A 9 -39.84 -14.40 15.42
CA ALA A 9 -38.91 -15.35 14.75
C ALA A 9 -38.35 -14.80 13.45
N ALA A 10 -39.20 -14.21 12.60
CA ALA A 10 -38.76 -13.61 11.35
C ALA A 10 -37.78 -12.43 11.56
N ALA A 11 -38.00 -11.61 12.59
CA ALA A 11 -37.07 -10.52 12.93
C ALA A 11 -35.73 -11.07 13.41
N PHE A 12 -35.70 -12.15 14.16
CA PHE A 12 -34.45 -12.78 14.61
C PHE A 12 -33.66 -13.40 13.46
N GLU A 13 -34.33 -14.11 12.55
CA GLU A 13 -33.72 -14.66 11.34
C GLU A 13 -33.11 -13.56 10.47
N PHE A 14 -33.85 -12.45 10.29
CA PHE A 14 -33.34 -11.30 9.56
C PHE A 14 -32.08 -10.71 10.21
N CYS A 15 -32.03 -10.56 11.52
CA CYS A 15 -30.87 -10.05 12.23
C CYS A 15 -29.63 -10.91 12.02
N ILE A 16 -29.75 -12.24 12.05
CA ILE A 16 -28.62 -13.15 11.81
C ILE A 16 -28.10 -13.02 10.39
N VAL A 17 -29.01 -13.01 9.41
CA VAL A 17 -28.63 -12.88 8.00
C VAL A 17 -28.02 -11.51 7.72
N ALA A 18 -28.60 -10.43 8.25
CA ALA A 18 -28.08 -9.08 8.10
C ALA A 18 -26.66 -8.95 8.68
N MET A 19 -26.41 -9.52 9.85
CA MET A 19 -25.09 -9.50 10.48
C MET A 19 -24.03 -10.16 9.60
N ALA A 20 -24.33 -11.31 9.00
CA ALA A 20 -23.42 -12.01 8.08
C ALA A 20 -23.15 -11.18 6.80
N ILE A 21 -24.18 -10.57 6.22
CA ILE A 21 -24.05 -9.73 5.03
C ILE A 21 -23.18 -8.49 5.32
N PHE A 22 -23.45 -7.80 6.44
CA PHE A 22 -22.64 -6.62 6.82
C PHE A 22 -21.18 -7.00 7.10
N ALA A 23 -20.92 -8.13 7.77
CA ALA A 23 -19.56 -8.59 8.01
C ALA A 23 -18.80 -8.83 6.70
N LEU A 24 -19.43 -9.48 5.71
CA LEU A 24 -18.84 -9.69 4.38
C LEU A 24 -18.61 -8.37 3.64
N MET A 25 -19.55 -7.45 3.70
CA MET A 25 -19.43 -6.14 3.05
C MET A 25 -18.27 -5.35 3.63
N PHE A 26 -18.14 -5.27 4.95
CA PHE A 26 -17.03 -4.57 5.61
C PHE A 26 -15.69 -5.24 5.33
N ALA A 27 -15.64 -6.57 5.28
CA ALA A 27 -14.44 -7.30 4.89
C ALA A 27 -14.02 -6.94 3.46
N ALA A 28 -14.94 -6.88 2.51
CA ALA A 28 -14.68 -6.50 1.12
C ALA A 28 -14.15 -5.06 1.01
N PHE A 29 -14.71 -4.11 1.77
CA PHE A 29 -14.21 -2.73 1.80
C PHE A 29 -12.79 -2.65 2.35
N ASP A 30 -12.48 -3.37 3.41
CA ASP A 30 -11.15 -3.34 4.03
C ASP A 30 -10.09 -3.91 3.09
N TRP A 31 -10.38 -5.03 2.43
CA TRP A 31 -9.54 -5.60 1.38
C TRP A 31 -9.39 -4.68 0.17
N GLY A 32 -10.45 -4.01 -0.26
CA GLY A 32 -10.42 -3.03 -1.35
C GLY A 32 -9.46 -1.87 -1.04
N ARG A 33 -9.53 -1.32 0.17
CA ARG A 33 -8.60 -0.29 0.63
C ARG A 33 -7.15 -0.78 0.61
N TYR A 34 -6.88 -1.98 1.11
CA TYR A 34 -5.56 -2.57 1.09
C TYR A 34 -5.04 -2.75 -0.34
N ALA A 35 -5.84 -3.30 -1.24
CA ALA A 35 -5.46 -3.52 -2.63
C ALA A 35 -5.11 -2.22 -3.35
N ILE A 36 -5.92 -1.16 -3.19
CA ILE A 36 -5.65 0.16 -3.77
C ILE A 36 -4.37 0.75 -3.18
N THR A 37 -4.13 0.60 -1.88
CA THR A 37 -2.91 1.07 -1.21
C THR A 37 -1.68 0.38 -1.80
N VAL A 38 -1.69 -0.94 -1.94
CA VAL A 38 -0.57 -1.70 -2.51
C VAL A 38 -0.30 -1.33 -3.97
N GLN A 39 -1.36 -1.15 -4.78
CA GLN A 39 -1.20 -0.71 -6.18
C GLN A 39 -0.61 0.71 -6.27
N SER A 40 -1.07 1.64 -5.44
CA SER A 40 -0.54 3.00 -5.36
C SER A 40 0.93 3.02 -4.91
N LEU A 41 1.31 2.17 -3.95
CA LEU A 41 2.71 2.00 -3.54
C LEU A 41 3.58 1.43 -4.66
N ARG A 42 3.07 0.47 -5.45
CA ARG A 42 3.79 -0.04 -6.63
C ARG A 42 4.03 1.04 -7.67
N ALA A 43 3.02 1.86 -7.94
CA ALA A 43 3.17 3.00 -8.85
C ALA A 43 4.25 3.97 -8.35
N LEU A 44 4.26 4.25 -7.04
CA LEU A 44 5.23 5.13 -6.40
C LEU A 44 6.65 4.54 -6.41
N ALA A 45 6.83 3.25 -6.13
CA ALA A 45 8.13 2.57 -6.21
C ALA A 45 8.69 2.58 -7.64
N ASN A 46 7.84 2.33 -8.64
CA ASN A 46 8.24 2.37 -10.06
C ASN A 46 8.61 3.79 -10.51
N ALA A 47 7.87 4.79 -10.08
CA ALA A 47 8.20 6.19 -10.38
C ALA A 47 9.52 6.62 -9.70
N GLY A 48 9.72 6.22 -8.44
CA GLY A 48 11.00 6.43 -7.73
C GLY A 48 12.18 5.78 -8.44
N ALA A 49 11.99 4.54 -8.92
CA ALA A 49 12.98 3.83 -9.69
C ALA A 49 13.34 4.55 -11.00
N ARG A 50 12.34 5.08 -11.72
CA ARG A 50 12.57 5.87 -12.94
C ARG A 50 13.29 7.19 -12.64
N ALA A 51 12.86 7.91 -11.62
CA ALA A 51 13.50 9.15 -11.20
C ALA A 51 14.97 8.93 -10.81
N MET A 52 15.28 7.87 -10.09
CA MET A 52 16.62 7.47 -9.72
C MET A 52 17.46 7.10 -10.95
N MET A 53 16.90 6.35 -11.91
CA MET A 53 17.59 6.00 -13.15
C MET A 53 17.97 7.25 -13.94
N VAL A 54 17.08 8.23 -14.06
CA VAL A 54 17.33 9.46 -14.85
C VAL A 54 18.30 10.39 -14.14
N ASN A 55 18.16 10.58 -12.84
CA ASN A 55 18.89 11.61 -12.10
C ASN A 55 20.24 11.14 -11.53
N CYS A 56 20.50 9.83 -11.48
CA CYS A 56 21.74 9.31 -10.94
C CYS A 56 22.32 8.13 -11.71
N TYR A 57 21.53 7.08 -11.92
CA TYR A 57 22.05 5.82 -12.47
C TYR A 57 22.64 5.99 -13.88
N ASN A 58 21.98 6.72 -14.78
CA ASN A 58 22.48 6.95 -16.14
C ASN A 58 23.81 7.70 -16.13
N ASP A 59 23.94 8.75 -15.32
CA ASP A 59 25.20 9.51 -15.20
C ASP A 59 26.29 8.63 -14.59
N ALA A 60 25.97 7.81 -13.59
CA ALA A 60 26.92 6.88 -13.00
C ALA A 60 27.38 5.80 -13.99
N ALA A 61 26.45 5.22 -14.74
CA ALA A 61 26.74 4.15 -15.69
C ALA A 61 27.47 4.63 -16.95
N ILE A 62 27.12 5.80 -17.49
CA ILE A 62 27.68 6.37 -18.72
C ILE A 62 28.99 7.12 -18.42
N GLY A 63 28.95 7.98 -17.41
CA GLY A 63 30.09 8.84 -17.06
C GLY A 63 31.23 8.12 -16.35
N LYS A 64 30.95 6.96 -15.75
CA LYS A 64 31.91 6.17 -14.93
C LYS A 64 32.61 6.98 -13.83
N THR A 65 32.01 8.11 -13.45
CA THR A 65 32.53 9.03 -12.44
C THR A 65 32.15 8.63 -11.02
N ILE A 66 30.97 8.00 -10.88
CA ILE A 66 30.48 7.50 -9.62
C ILE A 66 29.98 6.05 -9.77
N SER A 67 29.99 5.28 -8.70
CA SER A 67 29.43 3.94 -8.72
C SER A 67 27.89 4.00 -8.66
N PRO A 68 27.16 3.17 -9.44
CA PRO A 68 25.70 3.07 -9.32
C PRO A 68 25.22 2.80 -7.89
N SER A 69 26.02 2.13 -7.07
CA SER A 69 25.73 1.85 -5.65
C SER A 69 25.61 3.09 -4.77
N THR A 70 26.04 4.28 -5.23
CA THR A 70 25.90 5.54 -4.50
C THR A 70 24.53 6.21 -4.71
N CYS A 71 23.71 5.72 -5.66
CA CYS A 71 22.39 6.26 -6.00
C CYS A 71 21.32 5.83 -5.00
N THR A 72 21.46 6.20 -3.72
CA THR A 72 20.56 5.77 -2.62
C THR A 72 19.58 6.86 -2.17
N ALA A 73 19.56 8.02 -2.84
CA ALA A 73 18.66 9.13 -2.47
C ALA A 73 17.23 8.89 -2.97
N ASP A 74 16.30 9.66 -2.39
CA ASP A 74 14.95 9.80 -2.91
C ASP A 74 14.92 10.96 -3.91
N TYR A 75 14.70 10.62 -5.18
CA TYR A 75 14.70 11.57 -6.30
C TYR A 75 13.30 12.09 -6.66
N LEU A 76 12.25 11.71 -5.91
CA LEU A 76 10.91 12.23 -6.10
C LEU A 76 10.62 13.37 -5.13
N THR A 77 10.15 14.48 -5.67
CA THR A 77 9.65 15.58 -4.86
C THR A 77 8.31 15.22 -4.16
N PRO A 78 7.96 15.83 -3.03
CA PRO A 78 6.68 15.59 -2.37
C PRO A 78 5.47 15.83 -3.28
N THR A 79 5.53 16.84 -4.15
CA THR A 79 4.47 17.17 -5.11
C THR A 79 4.28 16.06 -6.16
N GLU A 80 5.39 15.53 -6.69
CA GLU A 80 5.34 14.41 -7.64
C GLU A 80 4.78 13.15 -6.98
N LYS A 81 5.20 12.82 -5.76
CA LYS A 81 4.65 11.69 -5.00
C LYS A 81 3.14 11.80 -4.82
N GLN A 82 2.65 13.00 -4.47
CA GLN A 82 1.23 13.25 -4.29
C GLN A 82 0.46 13.18 -5.63
N ALA A 83 1.05 13.63 -6.72
CA ALA A 83 0.46 13.53 -8.05
C ALA A 83 0.36 12.08 -8.55
N ILE A 84 1.38 11.25 -8.27
CA ILE A 84 1.42 9.84 -8.68
C ILE A 84 0.46 8.99 -7.85
N ALA A 85 0.38 9.23 -6.54
CA ALA A 85 -0.37 8.39 -5.62
C ALA A 85 -1.20 9.22 -4.62
N PRO A 86 -2.19 10.01 -5.08
CA PRO A 86 -2.96 10.91 -4.21
C PRO A 86 -3.71 10.16 -3.11
N PHE A 87 -4.10 8.93 -3.36
CA PHE A 87 -4.81 8.09 -2.39
C PHE A 87 -3.97 7.80 -1.13
N LEU A 88 -2.63 7.70 -1.26
CA LEU A 88 -1.74 7.43 -0.12
C LEU A 88 -1.64 8.60 0.85
N TYR A 89 -1.99 9.81 0.41
CA TYR A 89 -1.99 11.02 1.25
C TYR A 89 -3.35 11.32 1.89
N ALA A 90 -4.35 10.48 1.62
CA ALA A 90 -5.64 10.60 2.26
C ALA A 90 -5.48 10.40 3.79
N ASN A 91 -6.29 11.10 4.57
CA ASN A 91 -6.32 11.03 6.03
C ASN A 91 -4.98 11.39 6.72
N GLY A 92 -4.16 12.25 6.10
CA GLY A 92 -2.90 12.71 6.69
C GLY A 92 -1.79 11.66 6.70
N LEU A 93 -1.92 10.56 5.97
CA LEU A 93 -0.87 9.58 5.80
C LEU A 93 0.20 10.11 4.85
N SER A 94 1.44 9.65 5.04
CA SER A 94 2.58 10.02 4.20
C SER A 94 3.36 8.77 3.80
N PRO A 95 3.41 8.42 2.52
CA PRO A 95 4.23 7.32 2.06
C PRO A 95 5.71 7.69 2.10
N THR A 96 6.56 6.71 2.40
CA THR A 96 8.01 6.85 2.35
C THR A 96 8.57 6.10 1.16
N VAL A 97 9.55 6.69 0.48
CA VAL A 97 10.32 6.05 -0.60
C VAL A 97 11.78 6.01 -0.17
N THR A 98 12.35 4.83 -0.16
CA THR A 98 13.75 4.62 0.21
C THR A 98 14.45 3.79 -0.85
N THR A 99 15.70 4.14 -1.17
CA THR A 99 16.54 3.38 -2.09
C THR A 99 17.68 2.76 -1.29
N THR A 100 17.87 1.46 -1.40
CA THR A 100 18.93 0.71 -0.73
C THR A 100 19.67 -0.17 -1.72
N VAL A 101 20.94 -0.46 -1.42
CA VAL A 101 21.75 -1.41 -2.19
C VAL A 101 21.62 -2.79 -1.58
N VAL A 102 21.23 -3.78 -2.39
CA VAL A 102 21.14 -5.18 -1.97
C VAL A 102 21.88 -6.05 -3.01
N GLY A 103 23.07 -6.50 -2.65
CA GLY A 103 23.95 -7.23 -3.57
C GLY A 103 24.35 -6.35 -4.77
N SER A 104 24.08 -6.82 -5.98
CA SER A 104 24.32 -6.10 -7.23
C SER A 104 23.04 -5.43 -7.78
N ALA A 105 22.17 -4.93 -6.89
CA ALA A 105 20.94 -4.25 -7.30
C ALA A 105 20.60 -3.08 -6.39
N LEU A 106 20.06 -2.02 -6.98
CA LEU A 106 19.36 -0.96 -6.27
C LEU A 106 17.91 -1.37 -6.06
N VAL A 107 17.45 -1.29 -4.83
CA VAL A 107 16.08 -1.65 -4.43
C VAL A 107 15.38 -0.37 -3.97
N VAL A 108 14.41 0.07 -4.75
CA VAL A 108 13.53 1.19 -4.40
C VAL A 108 12.29 0.63 -3.71
N THR A 109 12.11 0.97 -2.45
CA THR A 109 10.99 0.52 -1.62
C THR A 109 10.06 1.69 -1.33
N ALA A 110 8.79 1.53 -1.61
CA ALA A 110 7.73 2.42 -1.16
C ALA A 110 6.92 1.76 -0.06
N SER A 111 6.66 2.46 1.04
CA SER A 111 5.91 1.95 2.18
C SER A 111 4.98 3.01 2.77
N LEU A 112 3.91 2.56 3.43
CA LEU A 112 2.94 3.41 4.11
C LEU A 112 2.82 2.97 5.58
N PRO A 113 3.71 3.43 6.47
CA PRO A 113 3.80 2.94 7.84
C PRO A 113 2.55 3.24 8.70
N GLY A 114 1.78 4.26 8.35
CA GLY A 114 0.56 4.64 9.07
C GLY A 114 -0.70 3.90 8.63
N PHE A 115 -0.62 3.04 7.62
CA PHE A 115 -1.79 2.29 7.17
C PHE A 115 -2.12 1.15 8.12
N GLN A 116 -3.39 1.06 8.50
CA GLN A 116 -3.93 -0.04 9.31
C GLN A 116 -5.23 -0.55 8.72
N MET A 117 -5.41 -1.87 8.76
CA MET A 117 -6.68 -2.52 8.46
C MET A 117 -7.70 -2.17 9.54
N ILE A 118 -8.95 -1.92 9.16
CA ILE A 118 -10.03 -1.61 10.11
C ILE A 118 -10.31 -2.82 11.01
N PHE A 119 -10.31 -4.00 10.41
CA PHE A 119 -10.54 -5.26 11.11
C PHE A 119 -9.23 -6.04 11.33
N SER A 120 -8.20 -5.36 11.85
CA SER A 120 -6.89 -5.99 12.13
C SER A 120 -6.98 -7.21 13.05
N SER A 121 -8.01 -7.28 13.90
CA SER A 121 -8.30 -8.45 14.75
C SER A 121 -8.69 -9.70 13.96
N LEU A 122 -9.25 -9.54 12.75
CA LEU A 122 -9.63 -10.66 11.88
C LEU A 122 -8.49 -11.08 10.94
N TRP A 123 -7.73 -10.11 10.44
CA TRP A 123 -6.68 -10.33 9.42
C TRP A 123 -5.28 -10.42 10.00
N GLY A 124 -5.11 -10.15 11.29
CA GLY A 124 -3.80 -10.00 11.92
C GLY A 124 -3.13 -8.67 11.56
N THR A 125 -1.97 -8.41 12.18
CA THR A 125 -1.21 -7.17 11.98
C THR A 125 -0.25 -7.23 10.78
N SER A 126 -0.12 -8.39 10.12
CA SER A 126 0.81 -8.60 9.00
C SER A 126 0.47 -7.78 7.75
N LEU A 127 -0.78 -7.35 7.61
CA LEU A 127 -1.26 -6.50 6.51
C LEU A 127 -1.18 -5.00 6.83
N ASN A 128 -0.79 -4.64 8.04
CA ASN A 128 -0.54 -3.25 8.40
C ASN A 128 0.80 -2.78 7.82
N ALA A 129 0.91 -1.48 7.58
CA ALA A 129 2.12 -0.86 7.01
C ALA A 129 2.63 -1.55 5.72
N PRO A 130 1.79 -1.67 4.67
CA PRO A 130 2.17 -2.33 3.43
C PRO A 130 3.39 -1.66 2.80
N SER A 131 4.24 -2.49 2.19
CA SER A 131 5.41 -2.04 1.44
C SER A 131 5.54 -2.80 0.12
N THR A 132 6.08 -2.15 -0.88
CA THR A 132 6.40 -2.73 -2.19
C THR A 132 7.75 -2.24 -2.66
N PHE A 133 8.41 -3.00 -3.51
CA PHE A 133 9.73 -2.63 -4.00
C PHE A 133 9.88 -2.91 -5.51
N THR A 134 10.82 -2.16 -6.12
CA THR A 134 11.29 -2.37 -7.49
C THR A 134 12.80 -2.53 -7.45
N LYS A 135 13.34 -3.54 -8.15
CA LYS A 135 14.77 -3.83 -8.22
C LYS A 135 15.35 -3.40 -9.57
N ILE A 136 16.53 -2.78 -9.54
CA ILE A 136 17.30 -2.38 -10.70
C ILE A 136 18.68 -3.01 -10.56
N PRO A 137 19.00 -4.04 -11.33
CA PRO A 137 20.33 -4.65 -11.31
C PRO A 137 21.37 -3.72 -11.93
N PHE A 138 22.63 -3.80 -11.47
CA PHE A 138 23.78 -3.09 -12.03
C PHE A 138 25.05 -3.91 -12.01
#